data_5c7815e481e3f7f347a6a615307ac984
#
_entry.id   5c7815e481e3f7f347a6a615307ac984
#
_cell.length_a   1.000
_cell.length_b   1.000
_cell.length_c   1.000
_cell.angle_alpha   90.00
_cell.angle_beta   90.00
_cell.angle_gamma   90.00
#
_symmetry.space_group_name_H-M   'P 1'
#
loop_
_entity.id
_entity.type
_entity.pdbx_description
1 polymer ?
#
loop_
_entity_poly.entity_id
_entity_poly.type
_entity_poly.pdbx_seq_one_letter_code
_entity_poly.pdbx_strand_id
1 'polypeptide(L)'
;ALRHGSTHLTQDWRALVSHPEIDIVVESTGDPIAAVEHALEAFRHGKSVVMVTVEADAFCGPLLAQRAAEAGVIYSLAYGDQPALICDLVDWARTCGFPVVAA
;
A
#
# COMPACT_ATOMS: atom_id res chain seq x y z
N ALA A 1 -17.34 -8.63 8.34
CA ALA A 1 -18.12 -7.50 7.84
C ALA A 1 -18.79 -7.86 6.52
N LEU A 2 -18.03 -8.21 5.49
CA LEU A 2 -18.57 -8.59 4.17
C LEU A 2 -19.46 -9.83 4.20
N ARG A 3 -19.26 -10.71 5.16
CA ARG A 3 -19.96 -11.98 5.27
C ARG A 3 -21.48 -11.83 5.50
N HIS A 4 -21.90 -10.68 6.04
CA HIS A 4 -23.30 -10.37 6.32
C HIS A 4 -23.70 -8.96 5.85
N GLY A 5 -22.91 -8.35 4.97
CA GLY A 5 -23.16 -7.00 4.49
C GLY A 5 -23.01 -5.92 5.56
N SER A 6 -22.36 -6.22 6.68
CA SER A 6 -22.11 -5.24 7.73
C SER A 6 -20.75 -4.56 7.52
N THR A 7 -20.74 -3.25 7.66
CA THR A 7 -19.53 -2.42 7.63
C THR A 7 -19.38 -1.73 8.97
N HIS A 8 -18.22 -1.84 9.58
CA HIS A 8 -17.90 -1.14 10.82
C HIS A 8 -17.11 0.11 10.52
N LEU A 9 -17.58 1.24 11.05
CA LEU A 9 -16.89 2.53 10.97
C LEU A 9 -16.26 2.84 12.32
N THR A 10 -15.01 3.27 12.31
CA THR A 10 -14.29 3.70 13.50
C THR A 10 -13.40 4.89 13.18
N GLN A 11 -13.18 5.75 14.16
CA GLN A 11 -12.17 6.80 14.11
C GLN A 11 -10.86 6.36 14.78
N ASP A 12 -10.86 5.21 15.44
CA ASP A 12 -9.68 4.63 16.05
C ASP A 12 -8.99 3.69 15.07
N TRP A 13 -8.06 4.25 14.30
CA TRP A 13 -7.30 3.48 13.32
C TRP A 13 -6.37 2.45 13.99
N ARG A 14 -5.90 2.71 15.22
CA ARG A 14 -5.06 1.74 15.95
C ARG A 14 -5.84 0.50 16.33
N ALA A 15 -7.07 0.66 16.80
CA ALA A 15 -7.97 -0.48 17.04
C ALA A 15 -8.25 -1.26 15.74
N LEU A 16 -8.36 -0.56 14.60
CA LEU A 16 -8.56 -1.19 13.31
C LEU A 16 -7.36 -2.06 12.91
N VAL A 17 -6.14 -1.50 12.89
CA VAL A 17 -4.95 -2.23 12.42
C VAL A 17 -4.52 -3.35 13.39
N SER A 18 -4.91 -3.27 14.66
CA SER A 18 -4.64 -4.31 15.66
C SER A 18 -5.72 -5.41 15.72
N HIS A 19 -6.84 -5.25 14.99
CA HIS A 19 -7.95 -6.18 15.08
C HIS A 19 -7.57 -7.58 14.58
N PRO A 20 -7.85 -8.66 15.34
CA PRO A 20 -7.36 -10.01 15.01
C PRO A 20 -7.98 -10.59 13.73
N GLU A 21 -9.16 -10.14 13.31
CA GLU A 21 -9.83 -10.62 12.10
C GLU A 21 -9.43 -9.85 10.82
N ILE A 22 -8.53 -8.87 10.91
CA ILE A 22 -8.03 -8.13 9.77
C ILE A 22 -6.67 -8.71 9.37
N ASP A 23 -6.52 -9.11 8.13
CA ASP A 23 -5.27 -9.63 7.56
C ASP A 23 -4.57 -8.59 6.67
N ILE A 24 -5.35 -7.74 6.02
CA ILE A 24 -4.87 -6.76 5.05
C ILE A 24 -5.43 -5.39 5.38
N VAL A 25 -4.55 -4.39 5.38
CA VAL A 25 -4.90 -2.98 5.53
C VAL A 25 -4.73 -2.29 4.17
N VAL A 26 -5.75 -1.59 3.71
CA VAL A 26 -5.66 -0.69 2.54
C VAL A 26 -5.52 0.73 3.05
N GLU A 27 -4.36 1.33 2.78
CA GLU A 27 -4.05 2.69 3.20
C GLU A 27 -4.34 3.67 2.06
N SER A 28 -5.29 4.59 2.27
CA SER A 28 -5.77 5.53 1.24
C SER A 28 -6.16 6.90 1.81
N THR A 29 -5.44 7.35 2.84
CA THR A 29 -5.76 8.63 3.49
C THR A 29 -5.33 9.86 2.69
N GLY A 30 -4.34 9.72 1.81
CA GLY A 30 -3.73 10.84 1.09
C GLY A 30 -2.76 11.69 1.95
N ASP A 31 -2.53 11.31 3.20
CA ASP A 31 -1.55 11.94 4.08
C ASP A 31 -0.32 11.03 4.19
N PRO A 32 0.84 11.39 3.61
CA PRO A 32 2.00 10.53 3.58
C PRO A 32 2.58 10.22 4.96
N ILE A 33 2.48 11.13 5.92
CA ILE A 33 3.00 10.91 7.27
C ILE A 33 2.11 9.95 8.04
N ALA A 34 0.80 10.17 8.01
CA ALA A 34 -0.15 9.25 8.61
C ALA A 34 -0.07 7.86 7.96
N ALA A 35 0.06 7.79 6.64
CA ALA A 35 0.16 6.54 5.90
C ALA A 35 1.37 5.70 6.34
N VAL A 36 2.53 6.34 6.57
CA VAL A 36 3.72 5.66 7.11
C VAL A 36 3.46 5.11 8.51
N GLU A 37 2.84 5.90 9.39
CA GLU A 37 2.50 5.43 10.75
C GLU A 37 1.53 4.24 10.70
N HIS A 38 0.50 4.33 9.86
CA HIS A 38 -0.48 3.24 9.67
C HIS A 38 0.19 1.96 9.18
N ALA A 39 1.06 2.05 8.18
CA ALA A 39 1.77 0.91 7.63
C ALA A 39 2.70 0.25 8.67
N LEU A 40 3.50 1.05 9.37
CA LEU A 40 4.42 0.52 10.39
C LEU A 40 3.66 -0.16 11.53
N GLU A 41 2.54 0.40 11.95
CA GLU A 41 1.71 -0.22 13.00
C GLU A 41 1.04 -1.50 12.50
N ALA A 42 0.54 -1.52 11.26
CA ALA A 42 0.00 -2.72 10.64
C ALA A 42 1.04 -3.85 10.58
N PHE A 43 2.29 -3.56 10.19
CA PHE A 43 3.38 -4.55 10.18
C PHE A 43 3.67 -5.12 11.57
N ARG A 44 3.66 -4.29 12.62
CA ARG A 44 3.83 -4.74 14.02
C ARG A 44 2.77 -5.75 14.44
N HIS A 45 1.57 -5.63 13.89
CA HIS A 45 0.46 -6.55 14.14
C HIS A 45 0.36 -7.69 13.11
N GLY A 46 1.39 -7.87 12.27
CA GLY A 46 1.42 -8.95 11.29
C GLY A 46 0.44 -8.78 10.13
N LYS A 47 0.06 -7.54 9.81
CA LYS A 47 -0.88 -7.23 8.73
C LYS A 47 -0.13 -6.82 7.47
N SER A 48 -0.58 -7.34 6.33
CA SER A 48 -0.13 -6.87 5.02
C SER A 48 -0.75 -5.52 4.69
N VAL A 49 -0.03 -4.69 3.91
CA VAL A 49 -0.50 -3.35 3.54
C VAL A 49 -0.51 -3.17 2.04
N VAL A 50 -1.63 -2.66 1.53
CA VAL A 50 -1.78 -2.14 0.17
C VAL A 50 -1.80 -0.62 0.26
N MET A 51 -0.77 0.03 -0.28
CA MET A 51 -0.59 1.47 -0.23
C MET A 51 -1.22 2.13 -1.45
N VAL A 52 -2.25 2.94 -1.23
CA VAL A 52 -2.86 3.82 -2.24
C VAL A 52 -2.28 5.23 -2.14
N THR A 53 -1.88 5.65 -0.95
CA THR A 53 -1.18 6.94 -0.73
C THR A 53 0.25 6.85 -1.27
N VAL A 54 0.41 7.02 -2.58
CA VAL A 54 1.70 6.83 -3.29
C VAL A 54 2.80 7.77 -2.82
N GLU A 55 2.45 8.92 -2.27
CA GLU A 55 3.38 9.89 -1.69
C GLU A 55 4.14 9.28 -0.49
N ALA A 56 3.50 8.40 0.27
CA ALA A 56 4.17 7.70 1.37
C ALA A 56 5.23 6.72 0.85
N ASP A 57 4.97 6.05 -0.27
CA ASP A 57 5.93 5.18 -0.91
C ASP A 57 7.09 5.98 -1.52
N ALA A 58 6.79 7.08 -2.20
CA ALA A 58 7.83 7.99 -2.71
C ALA A 58 8.72 8.56 -1.59
N PHE A 59 8.13 8.81 -0.42
CA PHE A 59 8.82 9.37 0.75
C PHE A 59 9.69 8.34 1.48
N CYS A 60 9.19 7.14 1.74
CA CYS A 60 9.93 6.13 2.50
C CYS A 60 9.63 4.67 2.10
N GLY A 61 9.25 4.42 0.85
CA GLY A 61 8.96 3.08 0.33
C GLY A 61 10.02 2.02 0.64
N PRO A 62 11.32 2.27 0.43
CA PRO A 62 12.36 1.30 0.76
C PRO A 62 12.37 0.90 2.24
N LEU A 63 12.12 1.85 3.16
CA LEU A 63 11.99 1.55 4.58
C LEU A 63 10.76 0.70 4.88
N LEU A 64 9.62 1.04 4.27
CA LEU A 64 8.39 0.26 4.45
C LEU A 64 8.53 -1.17 3.92
N ALA A 65 9.14 -1.33 2.75
CA ALA A 65 9.43 -2.64 2.18
C ALA A 65 10.35 -3.49 3.09
N GLN A 66 11.41 -2.86 3.64
CA GLN A 66 12.29 -3.53 4.59
C GLN A 66 11.53 -3.97 5.85
N ARG A 67 10.74 -3.08 6.45
CA ARG A 67 9.97 -3.38 7.67
C ARG A 67 8.92 -4.47 7.45
N ALA A 68 8.27 -4.47 6.31
CA ALA A 68 7.33 -5.53 5.93
C ALA A 68 8.04 -6.89 5.81
N ALA A 69 9.21 -6.92 5.15
CA ALA A 69 10.02 -8.12 5.03
C ALA A 69 10.48 -8.65 6.40
N GLU A 70 10.94 -7.77 7.29
CA GLU A 70 11.32 -8.13 8.67
C GLU A 70 10.12 -8.70 9.47
N ALA A 71 8.92 -8.19 9.23
CA ALA A 71 7.69 -8.66 9.85
C ALA A 71 7.09 -9.92 9.17
N GLY A 72 7.62 -10.32 8.01
CA GLY A 72 7.11 -11.47 7.25
C GLY A 72 5.75 -11.22 6.60
N VAL A 73 5.42 -9.95 6.28
CA VAL A 73 4.17 -9.53 5.65
C VAL A 73 4.43 -8.91 4.28
N ILE A 74 3.36 -8.70 3.51
CA ILE A 74 3.43 -8.10 2.18
C ILE A 74 3.20 -6.60 2.28
N TYR A 75 4.06 -5.83 1.62
CA TYR A 75 3.86 -4.43 1.30
C TYR A 75 3.80 -4.25 -0.22
N SER A 76 2.75 -3.64 -0.71
CA SER A 76 2.52 -3.43 -2.13
C SER A 76 1.87 -2.08 -2.37
N LEU A 77 2.20 -1.45 -3.49
CA LEU A 77 1.37 -0.38 -4.04
C LEU A 77 0.06 -0.96 -4.59
N ALA A 78 -0.99 -0.15 -4.59
CA ALA A 78 -2.24 -0.51 -5.22
C ALA A 78 -2.05 -0.64 -6.74
N TYR A 79 -2.39 -1.80 -7.29
CA TYR A 79 -2.33 -2.00 -8.74
C TYR A 79 -3.36 -1.10 -9.44
N GLY A 80 -2.93 -0.46 -10.53
CA GLY A 80 -3.76 0.46 -11.30
C GLY A 80 -3.56 1.93 -10.95
N ASP A 81 -2.76 2.24 -9.94
CA ASP A 81 -2.35 3.60 -9.64
C ASP A 81 -1.22 4.08 -10.58
N GLN A 82 -1.01 5.38 -10.62
CA GLN A 82 -0.14 6.06 -11.59
C GLN A 82 1.26 5.45 -11.73
N PRO A 83 2.01 5.16 -10.65
CA PRO A 83 3.35 4.60 -10.77
C PRO A 83 3.37 3.23 -11.47
N ALA A 84 2.46 2.34 -11.09
CA ALA A 84 2.38 1.01 -11.67
C ALA A 84 2.00 1.06 -13.16
N LEU A 85 1.00 1.87 -13.52
CA LEU A 85 0.56 2.03 -14.90
C LEU A 85 1.64 2.66 -15.79
N ILE A 86 2.40 3.61 -15.29
CA ILE A 86 3.50 4.23 -16.05
C ILE A 86 4.60 3.20 -16.32
N CYS A 87 4.97 2.38 -15.34
CA CYS A 87 5.96 1.33 -15.52
C CYS A 87 5.51 0.33 -16.61
N ASP A 88 4.29 -0.15 -16.53
CA ASP A 88 3.74 -1.08 -17.52
C ASP A 88 3.74 -0.49 -18.94
N LEU A 89 3.32 0.76 -19.09
CA LEU A 89 3.30 1.46 -20.38
C LEU A 89 4.70 1.66 -20.96
N VAL A 90 5.68 1.99 -20.11
CA VAL A 90 7.08 2.13 -20.54
C VAL A 90 7.63 0.78 -21.00
N ASP A 91 7.36 -0.29 -20.28
CA ASP A 91 7.82 -1.63 -20.65
C ASP A 91 7.16 -2.14 -21.92
N TRP A 92 5.88 -1.88 -22.13
CA TRP A 92 5.18 -2.19 -23.37
C TRP A 92 5.79 -1.44 -24.57
N ALA A 93 5.98 -0.13 -24.43
CA ALA A 93 6.57 0.67 -25.50
C ALA A 93 7.95 0.12 -25.90
N ARG A 94 8.82 -0.14 -24.94
CA ARG A 94 10.15 -0.71 -25.17
C ARG A 94 10.09 -2.09 -25.83
N THR A 95 9.21 -2.97 -25.36
CA THR A 95 9.00 -4.31 -25.90
C THR A 95 8.53 -4.25 -27.35
N CYS A 96 7.69 -3.26 -27.70
CA CYS A 96 7.24 -3.03 -29.07
C CYS A 96 8.28 -2.29 -29.95
N GLY A 97 9.45 -1.95 -29.42
CA GLY A 97 10.50 -1.26 -30.15
C GLY A 97 10.35 0.25 -30.26
N PHE A 98 9.45 0.86 -29.47
CA PHE A 98 9.29 2.32 -29.44
C PHE A 98 10.22 2.95 -28.41
N PRO A 99 10.98 4.02 -28.78
CA PRO A 99 11.77 4.75 -27.81
C PRO A 99 10.86 5.58 -26.89
N VAL A 100 11.06 5.47 -25.57
CA VAL A 100 10.40 6.34 -24.60
C VAL A 100 11.24 7.61 -24.47
N VAL A 101 10.66 8.74 -24.85
CA VAL A 101 11.36 10.06 -24.83
C VAL A 101 10.97 10.88 -23.60
N ALA A 102 9.84 10.61 -22.97
CA ALA A 102 9.40 11.21 -21.72
C ALA A 102 8.36 10.30 -21.06
N ALA A 103 8.35 10.26 -19.76
CA ALA A 103 7.37 9.56 -18.95
C ALA A 103 7.12 10.32 -17.63
#